data_dfb8a2d30d3b5ce7ba6c39592e942089
#
_entry.id   dfb8a2d30d3b5ce7ba6c39592e942089
#
_cell.length_a   1.000
_cell.length_b   1.000
_cell.length_c   1.000
_cell.angle_alpha   90.00
_cell.angle_beta   90.00
_cell.angle_gamma   90.00
#
_symmetry.space_group_name_H-M   'P 1'
#
loop_
_entity.id
_entity.type
_entity.pdbx_description
1 polymer ?
#
loop_
_entity_poly.entity_id
_entity_poly.type
_entity_poly.pdbx_seq_one_letter_code
_entity_poly.pdbx_strand_id
1 'polypeptide(L)'
;MRRKDREIVDKKVMVSIIEKAIICRVAMCWQDEPYVIPMNFGYRDNYIFLHSAGEGRKLDILRNNDKVCIEFDADVELVQSQKACNTEMKYKSVLIFGTAVVLKDIAEKKRALDIIMHHYYNHGSLSAFHYPEDALEKVIIIKVKVEDMTGKESL
;
A
#
# COMPACT_ATOMS: atom_id res chain seq x y z
N MET A 1 15.49 10.89 -8.14
CA MET A 1 14.41 11.92 -8.14
C MET A 1 14.92 13.25 -8.71
N ARG A 2 14.09 14.06 -9.42
CA ARG A 2 14.50 15.39 -9.97
C ARG A 2 14.69 16.45 -8.87
N ARG A 3 13.78 16.50 -7.90
CA ARG A 3 13.80 17.43 -6.74
C ARG A 3 14.48 16.74 -5.56
N LYS A 4 15.81 16.77 -5.54
CA LYS A 4 16.63 16.19 -4.45
C LYS A 4 16.42 16.86 -3.10
N ASP A 5 16.05 18.15 -3.11
CA ASP A 5 15.68 18.93 -1.93
C ASP A 5 14.40 18.42 -1.22
N ARG A 6 13.61 17.59 -1.89
CA ARG A 6 12.36 17.00 -1.38
C ARG A 6 12.45 15.47 -1.23
N GLU A 7 13.62 14.91 -1.42
CA GLU A 7 13.82 13.46 -1.37
C GLU A 7 13.97 12.97 0.08
N ILE A 8 13.16 11.99 0.46
CA ILE A 8 13.32 11.27 1.71
C ILE A 8 14.24 10.09 1.46
N VAL A 9 15.43 10.09 2.07
CA VAL A 9 16.45 9.04 1.87
C VAL A 9 16.38 8.00 2.98
N ASP A 10 15.94 8.39 4.18
CA ASP A 10 15.87 7.48 5.33
C ASP A 10 14.69 6.51 5.17
N LYS A 11 15.02 5.22 5.05
CA LYS A 11 14.04 4.14 4.96
C LYS A 11 13.10 4.08 6.16
N LYS A 12 13.55 4.43 7.36
CA LYS A 12 12.70 4.45 8.57
C LYS A 12 11.62 5.51 8.46
N VAL A 13 11.95 6.67 7.89
CA VAL A 13 10.97 7.74 7.62
C VAL A 13 9.96 7.27 6.58
N MET A 14 10.40 6.63 5.49
CA MET A 14 9.47 6.08 4.50
C MET A 14 8.54 5.02 5.09
N VAL A 15 9.05 4.12 5.93
CA VAL A 15 8.23 3.13 6.63
C VAL A 15 7.21 3.80 7.55
N SER A 16 7.60 4.85 8.29
CA SER A 16 6.66 5.58 9.15
C SER A 16 5.53 6.27 8.37
N ILE A 17 5.77 6.69 7.12
CA ILE A 17 4.75 7.24 6.23
C ILE A 17 3.77 6.14 5.82
N ILE A 18 4.27 4.96 5.45
CA ILE A 18 3.44 3.79 5.12
C ILE A 18 2.56 3.41 6.32
N GLU A 19 3.14 3.36 7.53
CA GLU A 19 2.41 3.00 8.76
C GLU A 19 1.32 4.02 9.15
N LYS A 20 1.47 5.28 8.75
CA LYS A 20 0.46 6.34 8.98
C LYS A 20 -0.63 6.35 7.90
N ALA A 21 -0.34 5.91 6.70
CA ALA A 21 -1.29 5.94 5.59
C ALA A 21 -2.50 5.03 5.88
N ILE A 22 -3.71 5.52 5.62
CA ILE A 22 -4.96 4.78 5.85
C ILE A 22 -5.31 3.92 4.63
N ILE A 23 -4.87 4.32 3.46
CA ILE A 23 -5.16 3.67 2.19
C ILE A 23 -3.91 3.74 1.30
N CYS A 24 -3.71 2.72 0.48
CA CYS A 24 -2.72 2.78 -0.59
C CYS A 24 -3.40 2.83 -1.97
N ARG A 25 -2.68 3.30 -2.98
CA ARG A 25 -3.11 3.24 -4.38
C ARG A 25 -2.21 2.29 -5.15
N VAL A 26 -2.80 1.19 -5.60
CA VAL A 26 -2.07 0.14 -6.34
C VAL A 26 -2.23 0.39 -7.83
N ALA A 27 -1.12 0.73 -8.48
CA ALA A 27 -1.03 0.93 -9.92
C ALA A 27 -0.50 -0.34 -10.59
N MET A 28 -1.16 -0.74 -11.65
CA MET A 28 -0.86 -1.92 -12.48
C MET A 28 -0.99 -1.54 -13.94
N CYS A 29 -0.42 -2.32 -14.83
CA CYS A 29 -0.55 -2.12 -16.28
C CYS A 29 -0.55 -3.47 -17.00
N TRP A 30 -1.41 -3.61 -18.00
CA TRP A 30 -1.40 -4.73 -18.92
C TRP A 30 -1.87 -4.27 -20.30
N GLN A 31 -1.17 -4.68 -21.37
CA GLN A 31 -1.44 -4.25 -22.76
C GLN A 31 -1.45 -2.72 -22.90
N ASP A 32 -0.50 -2.04 -22.27
CA ASP A 32 -0.37 -0.58 -22.22
C ASP A 32 -1.56 0.17 -21.59
N GLU A 33 -2.51 -0.56 -20.99
CA GLU A 33 -3.61 0.04 -20.25
C GLU A 33 -3.26 0.18 -18.76
N PRO A 34 -3.08 1.41 -18.25
CA PRO A 34 -2.85 1.66 -16.83
C PRO A 34 -4.15 1.46 -16.04
N TYR A 35 -4.01 0.90 -14.83
CA TYR A 35 -5.11 0.71 -13.91
C TYR A 35 -4.66 1.05 -12.49
N VAL A 36 -5.41 1.89 -11.78
CA VAL A 36 -5.13 2.29 -10.40
C VAL A 36 -6.36 2.04 -9.54
N ILE A 37 -6.16 1.46 -8.36
CA ILE A 37 -7.24 1.20 -7.41
C ILE A 37 -6.80 1.49 -5.96
N PRO A 38 -7.64 2.16 -5.14
CA PRO A 38 -7.40 2.28 -3.71
C PRO A 38 -7.65 0.93 -3.02
N MET A 39 -6.78 0.58 -2.06
CA MET A 39 -6.89 -0.66 -1.30
C MET A 39 -6.48 -0.47 0.16
N ASN A 40 -7.11 -1.25 1.05
CA ASN A 40 -6.61 -1.47 2.39
C ASN A 40 -5.36 -2.35 2.32
N PHE A 41 -4.45 -2.16 3.25
CA PHE A 41 -3.17 -2.85 3.23
C PHE A 41 -2.62 -3.14 4.63
N GLY A 42 -1.58 -3.96 4.68
CA GLY A 42 -0.69 -4.10 5.82
C GLY A 42 0.75 -4.16 5.34
N TYR A 43 1.67 -3.62 6.12
CA TYR A 43 3.11 -3.67 5.83
C TYR A 43 3.84 -4.46 6.91
N ARG A 44 4.68 -5.40 6.51
CA ARG A 44 5.60 -6.11 7.42
C ARG A 44 6.78 -6.69 6.65
N ASP A 45 7.98 -6.56 7.23
CA ASP A 45 9.19 -7.25 6.74
C ASP A 45 9.48 -7.06 5.25
N ASN A 46 9.29 -5.84 4.75
CA ASN A 46 9.50 -5.48 3.35
C ASN A 46 8.48 -6.12 2.38
N TYR A 47 7.28 -6.44 2.89
CA TYR A 47 6.13 -6.90 2.10
C TYR A 47 4.91 -6.05 2.37
N ILE A 48 4.14 -5.80 1.31
CA ILE A 48 2.77 -5.25 1.41
C ILE A 48 1.80 -6.40 1.23
N PHE A 49 0.79 -6.44 2.08
CA PHE A 49 -0.31 -7.39 2.02
C PHE A 49 -1.61 -6.67 1.71
N LEU A 50 -2.33 -7.17 0.71
CA LEU A 50 -3.59 -6.61 0.21
C LEU A 50 -4.63 -7.72 0.19
N HIS A 51 -5.90 -7.40 0.50
CA HIS A 51 -6.98 -8.38 0.33
C HIS A 51 -7.90 -7.98 -0.82
N SER A 52 -8.52 -8.97 -1.44
CA SER A 52 -9.39 -8.79 -2.60
C SER A 52 -10.49 -9.84 -2.65
N ALA A 53 -11.58 -9.52 -3.35
CA ALA A 53 -12.51 -10.52 -3.84
C ALA A 53 -11.83 -11.48 -4.83
N GLY A 54 -12.46 -12.65 -5.05
CA GLY A 54 -11.93 -13.73 -5.88
C GLY A 54 -11.82 -13.45 -7.38
N GLU A 55 -12.41 -12.35 -7.86
CA GLU A 55 -12.47 -11.97 -9.27
C GLU A 55 -12.35 -10.45 -9.45
N GLY A 56 -12.14 -10.02 -10.70
CA GLY A 56 -12.09 -8.62 -11.10
C GLY A 56 -10.81 -8.21 -11.80
N ARG A 57 -10.87 -7.05 -12.47
CA ARG A 57 -9.83 -6.54 -13.38
C ARG A 57 -8.41 -6.57 -12.80
N LYS A 58 -8.23 -6.25 -11.51
CA LYS A 58 -6.91 -6.28 -10.87
C LYS A 58 -6.28 -7.68 -10.88
N LEU A 59 -7.07 -8.74 -10.64
CA LEU A 59 -6.58 -10.11 -10.67
C LEU A 59 -6.27 -10.56 -12.10
N ASP A 60 -7.06 -10.12 -13.08
CA ASP A 60 -6.80 -10.42 -14.49
C ASP A 60 -5.51 -9.77 -14.96
N ILE A 61 -5.25 -8.52 -14.56
CA ILE A 61 -3.98 -7.84 -14.82
C ILE A 61 -2.83 -8.59 -14.15
N LEU A 62 -2.92 -8.90 -12.84
CA LEU A 62 -1.84 -9.54 -12.08
C LEU A 62 -1.51 -10.97 -12.55
N ARG A 63 -2.43 -11.67 -13.17
CA ARG A 63 -2.16 -12.97 -13.81
C ARG A 63 -1.25 -12.86 -15.03
N ASN A 64 -1.24 -11.69 -15.68
CA ASN A 64 -0.50 -11.44 -16.92
C ASN A 64 0.74 -10.55 -16.71
N ASN A 65 0.69 -9.67 -15.73
CA ASN A 65 1.80 -8.80 -15.33
C ASN A 65 1.78 -8.61 -13.81
N ASP A 66 2.75 -9.16 -13.13
CA ASP A 66 2.88 -9.14 -11.68
C ASP A 66 3.57 -7.88 -11.13
N LYS A 67 4.03 -6.98 -12.00
CA LYS A 67 4.68 -5.73 -11.60
C LYS A 67 3.67 -4.69 -11.16
N VAL A 68 3.92 -4.11 -9.99
CA VAL A 68 3.04 -3.10 -9.40
C VAL A 68 3.85 -1.90 -8.92
N CYS A 69 3.18 -0.73 -8.93
CA CYS A 69 3.63 0.44 -8.22
C CYS A 69 2.56 0.78 -7.17
N ILE A 70 2.97 0.94 -5.91
CA ILE A 70 2.07 1.27 -4.81
C ILE A 70 2.44 2.62 -4.24
N GLU A 71 1.46 3.51 -4.18
CA GLU A 71 1.61 4.85 -3.63
C GLU A 71 0.92 4.95 -2.26
N PHE A 72 1.59 5.66 -1.34
CA PHE A 72 1.12 6.04 -0.02
C PHE A 72 1.32 7.53 0.17
N ASP A 73 0.33 8.20 0.75
CA ASP A 73 0.44 9.59 1.16
C ASP A 73 0.02 9.77 2.63
N ALA A 74 0.68 10.69 3.30
CA ALA A 74 0.41 11.08 4.67
C ALA A 74 0.70 12.56 4.89
N ASP A 75 0.21 13.08 6.01
CA ASP A 75 0.46 14.47 6.44
C ASP A 75 0.06 15.50 5.35
N VAL A 76 -1.05 15.26 4.64
CA VAL A 76 -1.53 16.14 3.56
C VAL A 76 -2.23 17.36 4.15
N GLU A 77 -1.73 18.56 3.84
CA GLU A 77 -2.26 19.84 4.34
C GLU A 77 -2.24 20.90 3.24
N LEU A 78 -3.38 21.57 3.03
CA LEU A 78 -3.44 22.74 2.14
C LEU A 78 -3.05 24.00 2.91
N VAL A 79 -1.93 24.61 2.52
CA VAL A 79 -1.48 25.90 3.05
C VAL A 79 -2.02 27.03 2.17
N GLN A 80 -3.10 27.67 2.64
CA GLN A 80 -3.74 28.75 1.91
C GLN A 80 -2.94 30.05 2.02
N SER A 81 -2.91 30.83 0.94
CA SER A 81 -2.32 32.15 0.87
C SER A 81 -3.26 33.13 0.17
N GLN A 82 -3.17 34.42 0.53
CA GLN A 82 -3.90 35.49 -0.17
C GLN A 82 -3.47 35.61 -1.65
N LYS A 83 -2.22 35.24 -1.96
CA LYS A 83 -1.73 35.14 -3.32
C LYS A 83 -1.80 33.69 -3.79
N ALA A 84 -2.60 33.44 -4.82
CA ALA A 84 -2.80 32.08 -5.35
C ALA A 84 -1.50 31.33 -5.66
N CYS A 85 -0.47 32.02 -6.17
CA CYS A 85 0.84 31.45 -6.48
C CYS A 85 1.63 30.99 -5.23
N ASN A 86 1.24 31.41 -4.04
CA ASN A 86 1.86 31.02 -2.77
C ASN A 86 1.02 29.99 -2.00
N THR A 87 -0.11 29.54 -2.57
CA THR A 87 -0.86 28.42 -2.02
C THR A 87 -0.11 27.12 -2.30
N GLU A 88 0.20 26.38 -1.26
CA GLU A 88 1.02 25.17 -1.32
C GLU A 88 0.29 23.97 -0.75
N MET A 89 0.69 22.78 -1.17
CA MET A 89 0.27 21.51 -0.57
C MET A 89 1.46 20.90 0.15
N LYS A 90 1.34 20.74 1.45
CA LYS A 90 2.27 19.93 2.22
C LYS A 90 1.86 18.46 2.14
N TYR A 91 2.80 17.58 2.03
CA TYR A 91 2.56 16.15 2.01
C TYR A 91 3.85 15.37 2.22
N LYS A 92 3.69 14.11 2.61
CA LYS A 92 4.73 13.09 2.52
C LYS A 92 4.20 11.94 1.71
N SER A 93 4.98 11.43 0.78
CA SER A 93 4.58 10.30 -0.05
C SER A 93 5.69 9.28 -0.22
N VAL A 94 5.28 8.03 -0.40
CA VAL A 94 6.17 6.90 -0.69
C VAL A 94 5.63 6.17 -1.92
N LEU A 95 6.53 5.88 -2.86
CA LEU A 95 6.29 4.96 -3.96
C LEU A 95 7.07 3.68 -3.73
N ILE A 96 6.39 2.56 -3.84
CA ILE A 96 6.97 1.21 -3.81
C ILE A 96 6.84 0.60 -5.20
N PHE A 97 7.93 0.03 -5.71
CA PHE A 97 7.91 -0.83 -6.87
C PHE A 97 8.15 -2.26 -6.42
N GLY A 98 7.39 -3.19 -6.95
CA GLY A 98 7.50 -4.58 -6.50
C GLY A 98 6.78 -5.59 -7.37
N THR A 99 6.90 -6.84 -6.95
CA THR A 99 6.29 -7.99 -7.63
C THR A 99 5.21 -8.58 -6.74
N ALA A 100 4.01 -8.74 -7.31
CA ALA A 100 2.82 -9.24 -6.65
C ALA A 100 2.68 -10.76 -6.85
N VAL A 101 2.32 -11.48 -5.80
CA VAL A 101 1.93 -12.90 -5.86
C VAL A 101 0.63 -13.12 -5.09
N VAL A 102 -0.21 -14.02 -5.58
CA VAL A 102 -1.44 -14.44 -4.89
C VAL A 102 -1.11 -15.60 -3.96
N LEU A 103 -1.43 -15.44 -2.67
CA LEU A 103 -1.23 -16.49 -1.68
C LEU A 103 -2.31 -17.58 -1.83
N LYS A 104 -1.87 -18.85 -1.75
CA LYS A 104 -2.76 -20.01 -1.85
C LYS A 104 -2.97 -20.70 -0.50
N ASP A 105 -1.92 -20.74 0.33
CA ASP A 105 -1.93 -21.40 1.62
C ASP A 105 -2.80 -20.64 2.64
N ILE A 106 -3.72 -21.37 3.32
CA ILE A 106 -4.68 -20.79 4.27
C ILE A 106 -3.99 -20.18 5.49
N ALA A 107 -2.91 -20.80 5.97
CA ALA A 107 -2.19 -20.29 7.12
C ALA A 107 -1.42 -19.00 6.77
N GLU A 108 -0.90 -18.91 5.53
CA GLU A 108 -0.31 -17.66 5.02
C GLU A 108 -1.36 -16.56 4.83
N LYS A 109 -2.55 -16.89 4.30
CA LYS A 109 -3.66 -15.94 4.17
C LYS A 109 -4.07 -15.39 5.54
N LYS A 110 -4.21 -16.25 6.55
CA LYS A 110 -4.54 -15.81 7.91
C LYS A 110 -3.50 -14.86 8.46
N ARG A 111 -2.20 -15.20 8.39
CA ARG A 111 -1.12 -14.32 8.83
C ARG A 111 -1.14 -12.95 8.11
N ALA A 112 -1.41 -12.95 6.82
CA ALA A 112 -1.51 -11.73 6.02
C ALA A 112 -2.70 -10.87 6.45
N LEU A 113 -3.86 -11.48 6.71
CA LEU A 113 -5.03 -10.77 7.26
C LEU A 113 -4.74 -10.19 8.64
N ASP A 114 -4.06 -10.92 9.52
CA ASP A 114 -3.65 -10.40 10.83
C ASP A 114 -2.77 -9.15 10.67
N ILE A 115 -1.84 -9.14 9.72
CA ILE A 115 -0.99 -7.97 9.42
C ILE A 115 -1.84 -6.79 8.94
N ILE A 116 -2.80 -7.02 8.03
CA ILE A 116 -3.72 -5.99 7.54
C ILE A 116 -4.56 -5.45 8.69
N MET A 117 -5.14 -6.32 9.51
CA MET A 117 -6.00 -5.89 10.64
C MET A 117 -5.20 -5.12 11.68
N HIS A 118 -3.96 -5.51 12.01
CA HIS A 118 -3.11 -4.78 12.95
C HIS A 118 -2.73 -3.38 12.46
N HIS A 119 -2.75 -3.12 11.16
CA HIS A 119 -2.53 -1.79 10.62
C HIS A 119 -3.67 -0.82 10.99
N TYR A 120 -4.92 -1.31 11.04
CA TYR A 120 -6.11 -0.47 11.28
C TYR A 120 -6.59 -0.47 12.73
N TYR A 121 -6.32 -1.52 13.48
CA TYR A 121 -6.76 -1.62 14.86
C TYR A 121 -5.63 -1.24 15.81
N ASN A 122 -5.80 -0.10 16.49
CA ASN A 122 -4.87 0.35 17.52
C ASN A 122 -4.76 -0.65 18.65
N HIS A 123 -3.64 -1.08 18.89
CA HIS A 123 -2.86 -1.96 19.74
C HIS A 123 -3.20 -2.08 21.23
N GLY A 124 -4.45 -2.11 21.60
CA GLY A 124 -4.84 -2.39 23.00
C GLY A 124 -5.31 -3.81 23.26
N SER A 125 -5.67 -4.56 22.25
CA SER A 125 -6.19 -5.92 22.39
C SER A 125 -5.38 -6.89 21.52
N LEU A 126 -4.56 -7.71 22.16
CA LEU A 126 -3.94 -8.92 21.60
C LEU A 126 -4.98 -10.04 21.38
N SER A 127 -6.26 -9.72 21.25
CA SER A 127 -7.24 -10.71 20.85
C SER A 127 -6.93 -11.13 19.42
N ALA A 128 -6.59 -12.40 19.23
CA ALA A 128 -6.41 -12.99 17.92
C ALA A 128 -7.70 -12.75 17.10
N PHE A 129 -7.54 -12.16 15.92
CA PHE A 129 -8.67 -12.00 15.02
C PHE A 129 -9.21 -13.39 14.63
N HIS A 130 -10.53 -13.52 14.66
CA HIS A 130 -11.19 -14.74 14.23
C HIS A 130 -11.68 -14.61 12.80
N TYR A 131 -11.29 -15.56 11.95
CA TYR A 131 -11.73 -15.61 10.56
C TYR A 131 -12.48 -16.94 10.35
N PRO A 132 -13.75 -16.91 9.92
CA PRO A 132 -14.45 -18.11 9.49
C PRO A 132 -13.69 -18.84 8.38
N GLU A 133 -13.71 -20.15 8.38
CA GLU A 133 -12.93 -20.97 7.43
C GLU A 133 -13.38 -20.70 5.97
N ASP A 134 -14.68 -20.60 5.76
CA ASP A 134 -15.26 -20.29 4.44
C ASP A 134 -14.87 -18.89 3.92
N ALA A 135 -14.61 -17.93 4.82
CA ALA A 135 -14.11 -16.60 4.46
C ALA A 135 -12.64 -16.67 4.06
N LEU A 136 -11.81 -17.46 4.77
CA LEU A 136 -10.42 -17.67 4.42
C LEU A 136 -10.24 -18.37 3.06
N GLU A 137 -11.11 -19.30 2.73
CA GLU A 137 -11.12 -19.96 1.42
C GLU A 137 -11.39 -18.98 0.29
N LYS A 138 -12.41 -18.13 0.45
CA LYS A 138 -12.88 -17.19 -0.58
C LYS A 138 -12.02 -15.97 -0.77
N VAL A 139 -11.39 -15.48 0.29
CA VAL A 139 -10.56 -14.26 0.21
C VAL A 139 -9.31 -14.49 -0.62
N ILE A 140 -9.00 -13.54 -1.48
CA ILE A 140 -7.72 -13.48 -2.18
C ILE A 140 -6.79 -12.54 -1.41
N ILE A 141 -5.58 -13.02 -1.13
CA ILE A 141 -4.51 -12.21 -0.57
C ILE A 141 -3.44 -12.04 -1.64
N ILE A 142 -3.10 -10.78 -1.89
CA ILE A 142 -2.00 -10.38 -2.77
C ILE A 142 -0.85 -9.94 -1.87
N LYS A 143 0.29 -10.63 -1.98
CA LYS A 143 1.54 -10.30 -1.29
C LYS A 143 2.47 -9.63 -2.29
N VAL A 144 2.91 -8.41 -2.00
CA VAL A 144 3.84 -7.66 -2.85
C VAL A 144 5.20 -7.60 -2.17
N LYS A 145 6.22 -8.13 -2.82
CA LYS A 145 7.61 -7.97 -2.39
C LYS A 145 8.08 -6.57 -2.78
N VAL A 146 8.56 -5.79 -1.82
CA VAL A 146 9.16 -4.47 -2.08
C VAL A 146 10.55 -4.66 -2.69
N GLU A 147 10.73 -4.24 -3.93
CA GLU A 147 12.01 -4.29 -4.67
C GLU A 147 12.72 -2.94 -4.61
N ASP A 148 11.97 -1.85 -4.74
CA ASP A 148 12.47 -0.48 -4.62
C ASP A 148 11.47 0.41 -3.88
N MET A 149 11.98 1.43 -3.18
CA MET A 149 11.17 2.37 -2.41
C MET A 149 11.76 3.77 -2.54
N THR A 150 10.94 4.74 -2.91
CA THR A 150 11.33 6.16 -2.98
C THR A 150 10.36 7.02 -2.18
N GLY A 151 10.92 7.98 -1.42
CA GLY A 151 10.15 8.90 -0.61
C GLY A 151 10.28 10.34 -1.08
N LYS A 152 9.21 11.13 -0.90
CA LYS A 152 9.17 12.55 -1.22
C LYS A 152 8.34 13.31 -0.21
N GLU A 153 8.78 14.53 0.13
CA GLU A 153 8.03 15.44 0.99
C GLU A 153 7.98 16.86 0.43
N SER A 154 6.95 17.59 0.83
CA SER A 154 6.81 19.04 0.73
C SER A 154 6.36 19.53 2.11
N LEU A 155 7.25 20.24 2.82
CA LEU A 155 7.06 20.73 4.20
C LEU A 155 6.66 22.20 4.22
#